data_998e7544471145ff946de683db4aa668
#
_entry.id   998e7544471145ff946de683db4aa668
#
_cell.length_a   1.000
_cell.length_b   1.000
_cell.length_c   1.000
_cell.angle_alpha   90.00
_cell.angle_beta   90.00
_cell.angle_gamma   90.00
#
_symmetry.space_group_name_H-M   'P 1'
#
loop_
_entity.id
_entity.type
_entity.pdbx_description
1 polymer ?
#
loop_
_entity_poly.entity_id
_entity_poly.type
_entity_poly.pdbx_seq_one_letter_code
_entity_poly.pdbx_strand_id
1 'polypeptide(L)'
;MAILSIRLFGELRATDHRGNPLVVGSRKTQALLIWLALHRNTPVPLYDFGALFGVDDVAGLARDLRFALRFLPADLFAGDGEAIRFRPASVDVDVAHFDTLVATGTIHALRQAADLYSGNLLEGFTSGITAFDQWLAGERLHYWRGALSILGKLLAVQIKAGWWENASETAGRLLALDPTQEVVHRTLMRLQLEQGRADAALRRYQECCDILHREFHRSPSAETERVHEEILTALKKTPAPRDLFEKPFDRPVLILLVEDDAVSSALMEGFVADAGYEAVSVTDGADALLELGRREFDLLVLDINIPTLDGLRLFEIMIQKGIDTPAIFVTGSASPEVEARSLELGAADFLRKPIRKEALLPRIRSVLQRRQRARENL
;
A
#
# COMPACT_ATOMS: atom_id res chain seq x y z
N MET A 1 -25.15 -24.93 9.75
CA MET A 1 -24.87 -23.61 9.15
C MET A 1 -24.72 -22.63 10.31
N ALA A 2 -23.66 -21.80 10.34
CA ALA A 2 -23.50 -20.83 11.42
C ALA A 2 -24.65 -19.82 11.43
N ILE A 3 -25.14 -19.50 12.61
CA ILE A 3 -26.29 -18.59 12.81
C ILE A 3 -25.81 -17.15 12.99
N LEU A 4 -24.60 -17.00 13.57
CA LEU A 4 -23.93 -15.75 13.86
C LEU A 4 -22.53 -15.81 13.27
N SER A 5 -22.15 -14.80 12.51
CA SER A 5 -20.77 -14.60 12.02
C SER A 5 -20.17 -13.37 12.70
N ILE A 6 -18.99 -13.55 13.28
CA ILE A 6 -18.24 -12.49 13.95
C ILE A 6 -16.89 -12.35 13.25
N ARG A 7 -16.57 -11.14 12.82
CA ARG A 7 -15.28 -10.79 12.21
C ARG A 7 -14.55 -9.85 13.17
N LEU A 8 -13.35 -10.26 13.55
CA LEU A 8 -12.48 -9.56 14.49
C LEU A 8 -11.20 -9.03 13.82
N PHE A 9 -10.81 -9.56 12.66
CA PHE A 9 -9.72 -8.97 11.87
C PHE A 9 -10.23 -7.73 11.14
N GLY A 10 -9.60 -6.58 11.43
CA GLY A 10 -10.08 -5.24 11.08
C GLY A 10 -11.09 -4.73 12.09
N GLU A 11 -12.15 -4.10 11.64
CA GLU A 11 -13.23 -3.60 12.51
C GLU A 11 -14.12 -4.75 13.01
N LEU A 12 -14.67 -4.57 14.22
CA LEU A 12 -15.69 -5.48 14.75
C LEU A 12 -16.93 -5.51 13.85
N ARG A 13 -17.24 -6.67 13.30
CA ARG A 13 -18.48 -6.89 12.54
C ARG A 13 -19.17 -8.15 13.01
N ALA A 14 -20.49 -8.03 13.26
CA ALA A 14 -21.34 -9.17 13.60
C ALA A 14 -22.49 -9.20 12.57
N THR A 15 -22.78 -10.36 11.99
CA THR A 15 -23.85 -10.54 11.01
C THR A 15 -24.64 -11.80 11.31
N ASP A 16 -25.93 -11.81 10.92
CA ASP A 16 -26.74 -13.02 10.95
C ASP A 16 -26.38 -13.96 9.77
N HIS A 17 -27.06 -15.12 9.71
CA HIS A 17 -26.88 -16.11 8.63
C HIS A 17 -27.26 -15.61 7.23
N ARG A 18 -27.93 -14.45 7.12
CA ARG A 18 -28.30 -13.79 5.86
C ARG A 18 -27.34 -12.67 5.49
N GLY A 19 -26.33 -12.41 6.34
CA GLY A 19 -25.39 -11.32 6.13
C GLY A 19 -25.88 -9.94 6.64
N ASN A 20 -27.03 -9.87 7.32
CA ASN A 20 -27.51 -8.61 7.86
C ASN A 20 -26.66 -8.21 9.07
N PRO A 21 -26.24 -6.93 9.18
CA PRO A 21 -25.42 -6.46 10.30
C PRO A 21 -26.23 -6.47 11.61
N LEU A 22 -25.61 -6.91 12.67
CA LEU A 22 -26.16 -6.91 14.03
C LEU A 22 -25.50 -5.79 14.84
N VAL A 23 -26.32 -4.91 15.36
CA VAL A 23 -25.85 -3.79 16.19
C VAL A 23 -25.78 -4.24 17.64
N VAL A 24 -24.57 -4.38 18.17
CA VAL A 24 -24.34 -4.60 19.59
C VAL A 24 -24.11 -3.25 20.27
N GLY A 25 -25.00 -2.89 21.19
CA GLY A 25 -25.19 -1.55 21.73
C GLY A 25 -23.94 -0.89 22.29
N SER A 26 -23.69 -1.07 23.64
CA SER A 26 -22.58 -0.36 24.28
C SER A 26 -21.21 -0.96 24.00
N ARG A 27 -20.14 -0.16 24.09
CA ARG A 27 -18.75 -0.63 23.98
C ARG A 27 -18.43 -1.73 25.01
N LYS A 28 -18.99 -1.66 26.20
CA LYS A 28 -18.84 -2.70 27.23
C LYS A 28 -19.53 -4.01 26.82
N THR A 29 -20.72 -3.95 26.22
CA THR A 29 -21.40 -5.13 25.69
C THR A 29 -20.65 -5.73 24.52
N GLN A 30 -20.04 -4.90 23.65
CA GLN A 30 -19.13 -5.34 22.58
C GLN A 30 -17.89 -6.04 23.18
N ALA A 31 -17.31 -5.52 24.26
CA ALA A 31 -16.18 -6.17 24.93
C ALA A 31 -16.54 -7.57 25.44
N LEU A 32 -17.74 -7.76 26.00
CA LEU A 32 -18.21 -9.10 26.40
C LEU A 32 -18.40 -10.02 25.17
N LEU A 33 -18.96 -9.52 24.08
CA LEU A 33 -19.09 -10.27 22.82
C LEU A 33 -17.74 -10.74 22.30
N ILE A 34 -16.74 -9.85 22.26
CA ILE A 34 -15.37 -10.12 21.81
C ILE A 34 -14.73 -11.19 22.70
N TRP A 35 -14.85 -11.03 24.01
CA TRP A 35 -14.27 -11.97 24.97
C TRP A 35 -14.86 -13.38 24.81
N LEU A 36 -16.19 -13.47 24.65
CA LEU A 36 -16.87 -14.74 24.38
C LEU A 36 -16.47 -15.35 23.03
N ALA A 37 -16.26 -14.54 22.01
CA ALA A 37 -15.84 -15.00 20.69
C ALA A 37 -14.42 -15.60 20.71
N LEU A 38 -13.51 -15.00 21.46
CA LEU A 38 -12.14 -15.51 21.65
C LEU A 38 -12.09 -16.75 22.55
N HIS A 39 -13.01 -16.88 23.51
CA HIS A 39 -13.12 -18.02 24.45
C HIS A 39 -14.22 -19.01 24.07
N ARG A 40 -14.67 -19.05 22.83
CA ARG A 40 -15.86 -19.80 22.35
C ARG A 40 -15.86 -21.31 22.67
N ASN A 41 -14.70 -21.95 22.79
CA ASN A 41 -14.57 -23.40 23.03
C ASN A 41 -14.60 -23.77 24.51
N THR A 42 -14.47 -22.81 25.42
CA THR A 42 -14.46 -23.01 26.85
C THR A 42 -15.68 -22.33 27.50
N PRO A 43 -16.40 -23.00 28.39
CA PRO A 43 -17.38 -22.31 29.22
C PRO A 43 -16.64 -21.32 30.11
N VAL A 44 -17.00 -20.05 30.04
CA VAL A 44 -16.36 -19.00 30.84
C VAL A 44 -17.37 -18.48 31.82
N PRO A 45 -17.08 -18.57 33.13
CA PRO A 45 -17.94 -17.97 34.14
C PRO A 45 -18.06 -16.47 33.94
N LEU A 46 -19.28 -15.93 34.06
CA LEU A 46 -19.50 -14.50 33.87
C LEU A 46 -18.73 -13.67 34.92
N TYR A 47 -18.55 -14.20 36.12
CA TYR A 47 -17.78 -13.52 37.18
C TYR A 47 -16.29 -13.34 36.78
N ASP A 48 -15.72 -14.24 35.95
CA ASP A 48 -14.33 -14.10 35.49
C ASP A 48 -14.16 -12.84 34.65
N PHE A 49 -15.14 -12.53 33.80
CA PHE A 49 -15.14 -11.26 33.07
C PHE A 49 -15.17 -10.06 33.99
N GLY A 50 -16.06 -10.10 35.01
CA GLY A 50 -16.15 -9.07 36.03
C GLY A 50 -14.88 -8.90 36.84
N ALA A 51 -14.33 -10.02 37.33
CA ALA A 51 -13.11 -10.03 38.14
C ALA A 51 -11.86 -9.57 37.36
N LEU A 52 -11.71 -10.05 36.12
CA LEU A 52 -10.56 -9.70 35.28
C LEU A 52 -10.59 -8.23 34.82
N PHE A 53 -11.76 -7.71 34.51
CA PHE A 53 -11.90 -6.39 33.90
C PHE A 53 -12.54 -5.32 34.81
N GLY A 54 -12.79 -5.64 36.04
CA GLY A 54 -13.36 -4.68 37.03
C GLY A 54 -14.77 -4.22 36.68
N VAL A 55 -15.63 -5.16 36.21
CA VAL A 55 -17.01 -4.87 35.81
C VAL A 55 -17.97 -5.48 36.84
N ASP A 56 -18.69 -4.65 37.58
CA ASP A 56 -19.59 -5.10 38.62
C ASP A 56 -20.89 -5.73 38.07
N ASP A 57 -21.52 -5.12 37.05
CA ASP A 57 -22.78 -5.60 36.47
C ASP A 57 -22.56 -6.40 35.18
N VAL A 58 -21.86 -7.54 35.25
CA VAL A 58 -21.69 -8.45 34.12
C VAL A 58 -23.01 -9.10 33.72
N ALA A 59 -23.92 -9.34 34.68
CA ALA A 59 -25.24 -9.89 34.38
C ALA A 59 -26.08 -8.91 33.52
N GLY A 60 -25.97 -7.61 33.79
CA GLY A 60 -26.55 -6.57 32.93
C GLY A 60 -26.00 -6.59 31.50
N LEU A 61 -24.68 -6.64 31.39
CA LEU A 61 -24.03 -6.75 30.03
C LEU A 61 -24.47 -8.01 29.27
N ALA A 62 -24.60 -9.14 29.98
CA ALA A 62 -25.08 -10.39 29.37
C ALA A 62 -26.54 -10.29 28.93
N ARG A 63 -27.40 -9.60 29.69
CA ARG A 63 -28.79 -9.31 29.27
C ARG A 63 -28.81 -8.41 28.02
N ASP A 64 -28.02 -7.34 28.02
CA ASP A 64 -27.90 -6.43 26.86
C ASP A 64 -27.42 -7.15 25.63
N LEU A 65 -26.43 -8.04 25.76
CA LEU A 65 -25.94 -8.85 24.67
C LEU A 65 -27.02 -9.80 24.11
N ARG A 66 -27.75 -10.52 25.01
CA ARG A 66 -28.87 -11.36 24.60
C ARG A 66 -29.99 -10.56 23.93
N PHE A 67 -30.26 -9.35 24.44
CA PHE A 67 -31.23 -8.46 23.81
C PHE A 67 -30.79 -7.98 22.43
N ALA A 68 -29.52 -7.62 22.23
CA ALA A 68 -28.97 -7.26 20.93
C ALA A 68 -29.07 -8.42 19.92
N LEU A 69 -28.91 -9.66 20.39
CA LEU A 69 -28.93 -10.87 19.58
C LEU A 69 -30.30 -11.59 19.60
N ARG A 70 -31.37 -10.97 20.13
CA ARG A 70 -32.71 -11.60 20.31
C ARG A 70 -33.39 -12.10 19.05
N PHE A 71 -32.96 -11.64 17.89
CA PHE A 71 -33.49 -12.07 16.60
C PHE A 71 -32.85 -13.37 16.10
N LEU A 72 -31.78 -13.83 16.78
CA LEU A 72 -31.16 -15.12 16.54
C LEU A 72 -31.81 -16.19 17.42
N PRO A 73 -31.71 -17.49 17.04
CA PRO A 73 -32.25 -18.58 17.83
C PRO A 73 -31.78 -18.55 19.30
N ALA A 74 -32.70 -18.83 20.21
CA ALA A 74 -32.44 -18.76 21.64
C ALA A 74 -31.34 -19.72 22.12
N ASP A 75 -31.04 -20.75 21.35
CA ASP A 75 -30.01 -21.74 21.61
C ASP A 75 -28.60 -21.33 21.14
N LEU A 76 -28.40 -20.07 20.73
CA LEU A 76 -27.08 -19.51 20.41
C LEU A 76 -26.10 -19.62 21.58
N PHE A 77 -26.59 -19.43 22.79
CA PHE A 77 -25.83 -19.53 24.02
C PHE A 77 -26.08 -20.87 24.74
N ALA A 78 -24.99 -21.45 25.24
CA ALA A 78 -25.04 -22.56 26.18
C ALA A 78 -24.50 -22.12 27.54
N GLY A 79 -25.07 -22.63 28.61
CA GLY A 79 -24.68 -22.36 30.00
C GLY A 79 -25.86 -22.32 30.93
N ASP A 80 -25.60 -22.41 32.23
CA ASP A 80 -26.59 -22.52 33.35
C ASP A 80 -26.93 -21.17 33.98
N GLY A 81 -26.49 -20.05 33.43
CA GLY A 81 -26.72 -18.70 33.94
C GLY A 81 -25.51 -18.11 34.66
N GLU A 82 -24.65 -18.92 35.28
CA GLU A 82 -23.38 -18.49 35.90
C GLU A 82 -22.22 -18.53 34.89
N ALA A 83 -22.27 -19.45 33.91
CA ALA A 83 -21.34 -19.52 32.83
C ALA A 83 -22.06 -19.30 31.48
N ILE A 84 -21.45 -18.55 30.57
CA ILE A 84 -21.97 -18.30 29.23
C ILE A 84 -20.91 -18.68 28.21
N ARG A 85 -21.34 -19.31 27.10
CA ARG A 85 -20.51 -19.54 25.93
C ARG A 85 -21.38 -19.56 24.69
N PHE A 86 -20.78 -19.33 23.56
CA PHE A 86 -21.43 -19.65 22.29
C PHE A 86 -21.47 -21.18 22.09
N ARG A 87 -22.51 -21.68 21.45
CA ARG A 87 -22.47 -23.02 20.89
C ARG A 87 -21.54 -23.02 19.67
N PRO A 88 -20.43 -23.80 19.66
CA PRO A 88 -19.41 -23.73 18.62
C PRO A 88 -19.97 -23.89 17.19
N ALA A 89 -20.96 -24.76 17.02
CA ALA A 89 -21.58 -25.01 15.69
C ALA A 89 -22.47 -23.85 15.21
N SER A 90 -22.85 -22.93 16.10
CA SER A 90 -23.77 -21.82 15.79
C SER A 90 -23.08 -20.50 15.49
N VAL A 91 -21.76 -20.41 15.78
CA VAL A 91 -21.02 -19.15 15.61
C VAL A 91 -19.76 -19.39 14.78
N ASP A 92 -19.64 -18.56 13.74
CA ASP A 92 -18.48 -18.51 12.86
C ASP A 92 -17.61 -17.31 13.26
N VAL A 93 -16.35 -17.55 13.61
CA VAL A 93 -15.39 -16.50 14.04
C VAL A 93 -14.11 -16.62 13.25
N ASP A 94 -13.69 -15.55 12.59
CA ASP A 94 -12.52 -15.53 11.69
C ASP A 94 -11.20 -15.90 12.40
N VAL A 95 -10.94 -15.33 13.59
CA VAL A 95 -9.72 -15.66 14.37
C VAL A 95 -9.62 -17.14 14.69
N ALA A 96 -10.73 -17.81 14.84
CA ALA A 96 -10.77 -19.22 15.14
C ALA A 96 -10.49 -20.11 13.92
N HIS A 97 -10.91 -19.69 12.75
CA HIS A 97 -10.47 -20.31 11.51
C HIS A 97 -8.98 -20.07 11.31
N PHE A 98 -8.50 -18.87 11.59
CA PHE A 98 -7.09 -18.53 11.56
C PHE A 98 -6.27 -19.50 12.43
N ASP A 99 -6.62 -19.67 13.70
CA ASP A 99 -5.94 -20.57 14.63
C ASP A 99 -5.92 -22.03 14.13
N THR A 100 -7.06 -22.49 13.61
CA THR A 100 -7.18 -23.85 13.07
C THR A 100 -6.29 -24.06 11.84
N LEU A 101 -6.26 -23.08 10.94
CA LEU A 101 -5.43 -23.12 9.73
C LEU A 101 -3.94 -23.04 10.07
N VAL A 102 -3.57 -22.21 11.05
CA VAL A 102 -2.20 -22.13 11.56
C VAL A 102 -1.76 -23.47 12.14
N ALA A 103 -2.62 -24.10 12.96
CA ALA A 103 -2.34 -25.40 13.55
C ALA A 103 -2.20 -26.51 12.50
N THR A 104 -2.95 -26.43 11.39
CA THR A 104 -2.85 -27.37 10.26
C THR A 104 -1.49 -27.30 9.57
N GLY A 105 -0.91 -26.11 9.42
CA GLY A 105 0.46 -25.88 8.98
C GLY A 105 0.78 -26.23 7.53
N THR A 106 -0.20 -26.69 6.72
CA THR A 106 0.02 -26.93 5.29
C THR A 106 0.12 -25.59 4.52
N ILE A 107 0.82 -25.56 3.39
CA ILE A 107 0.97 -24.35 2.57
C ILE A 107 -0.40 -23.76 2.19
N HIS A 108 -1.36 -24.63 1.85
CA HIS A 108 -2.72 -24.21 1.52
C HIS A 108 -3.42 -23.56 2.73
N ALA A 109 -3.33 -24.19 3.90
CA ALA A 109 -3.88 -23.63 5.14
C ALA A 109 -3.22 -22.32 5.54
N LEU A 110 -1.89 -22.20 5.41
CA LEU A 110 -1.17 -20.95 5.69
C LEU A 110 -1.58 -19.82 4.74
N ARG A 111 -1.82 -20.12 3.44
CA ARG A 111 -2.36 -19.14 2.50
C ARG A 111 -3.76 -18.67 2.92
N GLN A 112 -4.65 -19.60 3.24
CA GLN A 112 -6.00 -19.26 3.71
C GLN A 112 -5.96 -18.46 5.02
N ALA A 113 -5.07 -18.79 5.97
CA ALA A 113 -4.88 -18.02 7.19
C ALA A 113 -4.38 -16.61 6.90
N ALA A 114 -3.42 -16.46 5.98
CA ALA A 114 -2.96 -15.14 5.55
C ALA A 114 -4.09 -14.31 4.93
N ASP A 115 -4.95 -14.92 4.12
CA ASP A 115 -6.08 -14.22 3.48
C ASP A 115 -7.18 -13.81 4.47
N LEU A 116 -7.34 -14.58 5.56
CA LEU A 116 -8.23 -14.20 6.66
C LEU A 116 -7.75 -12.96 7.43
N TYR A 117 -6.43 -12.77 7.55
CA TYR A 117 -5.87 -11.62 8.26
C TYR A 117 -5.95 -10.37 7.37
N SER A 118 -7.12 -9.74 7.38
CA SER A 118 -7.44 -8.56 6.56
C SER A 118 -7.04 -7.23 7.20
N GLY A 119 -6.63 -7.24 8.49
CA GLY A 119 -6.23 -6.05 9.26
C GLY A 119 -5.92 -6.46 10.70
N ASN A 120 -5.47 -5.50 11.51
CA ASN A 120 -5.20 -5.76 12.93
C ASN A 120 -6.46 -6.16 13.66
N LEU A 121 -6.31 -7.03 14.68
CA LEU A 121 -7.42 -7.47 15.52
C LEU A 121 -8.15 -6.26 16.12
N LEU A 122 -9.45 -6.10 15.80
CA LEU A 122 -10.32 -5.05 16.34
C LEU A 122 -9.72 -3.65 16.18
N GLU A 123 -9.35 -3.31 14.96
CA GLU A 123 -8.71 -2.04 14.64
C GLU A 123 -9.58 -0.85 15.07
N GLY A 124 -8.97 0.11 15.77
CA GLY A 124 -9.67 1.29 16.29
C GLY A 124 -10.66 1.02 17.45
N PHE A 125 -10.85 -0.24 17.88
CA PHE A 125 -11.74 -0.54 19.00
C PHE A 125 -11.11 -0.25 20.36
N THR A 126 -11.86 0.44 21.23
CA THR A 126 -11.61 0.61 22.66
C THR A 126 -12.89 0.39 23.40
N SER A 127 -12.84 -0.35 24.52
CA SER A 127 -14.02 -0.69 25.33
C SER A 127 -14.37 0.40 26.35
N GLY A 128 -13.40 1.21 26.74
CA GLY A 128 -13.46 2.10 27.88
C GLY A 128 -13.27 1.38 29.25
N ILE A 129 -12.87 0.10 29.22
CA ILE A 129 -12.49 -0.68 30.39
C ILE A 129 -10.98 -0.90 30.33
N THR A 130 -10.20 -0.19 31.12
CA THR A 130 -8.74 -0.15 31.06
C THR A 130 -8.10 -1.55 31.06
N ALA A 131 -8.54 -2.43 31.97
CA ALA A 131 -8.02 -3.80 32.06
C ALA A 131 -8.33 -4.64 30.82
N PHE A 132 -9.53 -4.49 30.23
CA PHE A 132 -9.89 -5.15 28.99
C PHE A 132 -9.04 -4.63 27.81
N ASP A 133 -8.86 -3.33 27.71
CA ASP A 133 -8.09 -2.72 26.61
C ASP A 133 -6.61 -3.12 26.70
N GLN A 134 -6.04 -3.30 27.90
CA GLN A 134 -4.70 -3.86 28.11
C GLN A 134 -4.61 -5.34 27.70
N TRP A 135 -5.59 -6.16 28.09
CA TRP A 135 -5.67 -7.56 27.65
C TRP A 135 -5.80 -7.65 26.12
N LEU A 136 -6.67 -6.84 25.53
CA LEU A 136 -6.87 -6.80 24.09
C LEU A 136 -5.59 -6.39 23.33
N ALA A 137 -4.77 -5.52 23.92
CA ALA A 137 -3.47 -5.18 23.33
C ALA A 137 -2.54 -6.40 23.26
N GLY A 138 -2.59 -7.29 24.26
CA GLY A 138 -1.90 -8.59 24.24
C GLY A 138 -2.39 -9.51 23.12
N GLU A 139 -3.71 -9.62 22.94
CA GLU A 139 -4.32 -10.41 21.87
C GLU A 139 -3.98 -9.85 20.48
N ARG A 140 -4.00 -8.53 20.32
CA ARG A 140 -3.55 -7.86 19.07
C ARG A 140 -2.12 -8.23 18.73
N LEU A 141 -1.22 -8.19 19.68
CA LEU A 141 0.18 -8.56 19.49
C LEU A 141 0.33 -10.04 19.15
N HIS A 142 -0.47 -10.92 19.78
CA HIS A 142 -0.47 -12.36 19.48
C HIS A 142 -0.84 -12.62 18.02
N TYR A 143 -1.96 -12.09 17.54
CA TYR A 143 -2.41 -12.31 16.16
C TYR A 143 -1.52 -11.61 15.12
N TRP A 144 -1.00 -10.43 15.43
CA TRP A 144 -0.02 -9.74 14.59
C TRP A 144 1.26 -10.56 14.40
N ARG A 145 1.83 -11.09 15.48
CA ARG A 145 2.98 -12.01 15.42
C ARG A 145 2.66 -13.29 14.65
N GLY A 146 1.46 -13.82 14.83
CA GLY A 146 0.96 -14.97 14.08
C GLY A 146 0.95 -14.70 12.58
N ALA A 147 0.40 -13.57 12.16
CA ALA A 147 0.35 -13.15 10.75
C ALA A 147 1.76 -12.98 10.15
N LEU A 148 2.67 -12.32 10.86
CA LEU A 148 4.08 -12.20 10.41
C LEU A 148 4.75 -13.56 10.23
N SER A 149 4.54 -14.48 11.19
CA SER A 149 5.10 -15.85 11.12
C SER A 149 4.57 -16.62 9.90
N ILE A 150 3.27 -16.54 9.63
CA ILE A 150 2.63 -17.22 8.49
C ILE A 150 3.16 -16.68 7.18
N LEU A 151 3.14 -15.35 7.01
CA LEU A 151 3.62 -14.68 5.80
C LEU A 151 5.11 -14.97 5.57
N GLY A 152 5.94 -15.01 6.64
CA GLY A 152 7.34 -15.37 6.54
C GLY A 152 7.54 -16.83 6.05
N LYS A 153 6.75 -17.78 6.56
CA LYS A 153 6.77 -19.18 6.09
C LYS A 153 6.32 -19.30 4.63
N LEU A 154 5.26 -18.60 4.24
CA LEU A 154 4.78 -18.56 2.86
C LEU A 154 5.85 -18.00 1.92
N LEU A 155 6.45 -16.88 2.29
CA LEU A 155 7.51 -16.24 1.51
C LEU A 155 8.67 -17.22 1.28
N ALA A 156 9.14 -17.89 2.32
CA ALA A 156 10.24 -18.85 2.23
C ALA A 156 9.92 -20.01 1.26
N VAL A 157 8.69 -20.54 1.30
CA VAL A 157 8.24 -21.62 0.40
C VAL A 157 8.12 -21.12 -1.04
N GLN A 158 7.54 -19.93 -1.25
CA GLN A 158 7.36 -19.33 -2.57
C GLN A 158 8.70 -19.05 -3.25
N ILE A 159 9.69 -18.54 -2.52
CA ILE A 159 11.05 -18.34 -3.00
C ILE A 159 11.68 -19.68 -3.42
N LYS A 160 11.59 -20.69 -2.56
CA LYS A 160 12.14 -22.03 -2.84
C LYS A 160 11.48 -22.69 -4.05
N ALA A 161 10.21 -22.43 -4.29
CA ALA A 161 9.44 -22.95 -5.43
C ALA A 161 9.60 -22.12 -6.73
N GLY A 162 10.29 -20.97 -6.67
CA GLY A 162 10.42 -20.06 -7.81
C GLY A 162 9.14 -19.28 -8.16
N TRP A 163 8.22 -19.14 -7.22
CA TRP A 163 6.94 -18.42 -7.41
C TRP A 163 7.13 -16.92 -7.14
N TRP A 164 7.85 -16.25 -8.02
CA TRP A 164 8.39 -14.93 -7.81
C TRP A 164 7.31 -13.84 -7.62
N GLU A 165 6.21 -13.91 -8.37
CA GLU A 165 5.09 -12.97 -8.23
C GLU A 165 4.42 -13.10 -6.86
N ASN A 166 4.09 -14.33 -6.46
CA ASN A 166 3.51 -14.61 -5.15
C ASN A 166 4.46 -14.22 -4.02
N ALA A 167 5.77 -14.44 -4.17
CA ALA A 167 6.78 -14.05 -3.20
C ALA A 167 6.84 -12.51 -3.05
N SER A 168 6.77 -11.78 -4.15
CA SER A 168 6.74 -10.31 -4.12
C SER A 168 5.49 -9.77 -3.43
N GLU A 169 4.31 -10.33 -3.69
CA GLU A 169 3.07 -9.96 -3.03
C GLU A 169 3.13 -10.25 -1.52
N THR A 170 3.57 -11.45 -1.14
CA THR A 170 3.70 -11.86 0.27
C THR A 170 4.70 -10.99 1.01
N ALA A 171 5.84 -10.66 0.40
CA ALA A 171 6.83 -9.74 0.98
C ALA A 171 6.26 -8.32 1.13
N GLY A 172 5.47 -7.83 0.17
CA GLY A 172 4.75 -6.56 0.29
C GLY A 172 3.79 -6.54 1.48
N ARG A 173 3.03 -7.62 1.71
CA ARG A 173 2.15 -7.77 2.88
C ARG A 173 2.94 -7.80 4.20
N LEU A 174 4.08 -8.48 4.23
CA LEU A 174 4.97 -8.47 5.40
C LEU A 174 5.45 -7.06 5.74
N LEU A 175 5.91 -6.29 4.74
CA LEU A 175 6.37 -4.92 4.96
C LEU A 175 5.24 -3.95 5.31
N ALA A 176 4.01 -4.22 4.86
CA ALA A 176 2.84 -3.45 5.29
C ALA A 176 2.52 -3.66 6.78
N LEU A 177 2.76 -4.87 7.32
CA LEU A 177 2.60 -5.17 8.74
C LEU A 177 3.79 -4.70 9.59
N ASP A 178 4.98 -4.84 9.06
CA ASP A 178 6.22 -4.45 9.74
C ASP A 178 7.25 -3.95 8.71
N PRO A 179 7.29 -2.63 8.46
CA PRO A 179 8.22 -2.03 7.51
C PRO A 179 9.69 -2.16 7.92
N THR A 180 9.97 -2.53 9.17
CA THR A 180 11.33 -2.57 9.71
C THR A 180 12.08 -3.87 9.41
N GLN A 181 11.44 -4.82 8.75
CA GLN A 181 12.02 -6.15 8.43
C GLN A 181 13.04 -6.07 7.31
N GLU A 182 14.27 -5.76 7.66
CA GLU A 182 15.41 -5.62 6.73
C GLU A 182 15.61 -6.86 5.84
N VAL A 183 15.39 -8.06 6.38
CA VAL A 183 15.49 -9.32 5.62
C VAL A 183 14.48 -9.38 4.47
N VAL A 184 13.28 -8.86 4.68
CA VAL A 184 12.21 -8.84 3.66
C VAL A 184 12.52 -7.82 2.57
N HIS A 185 13.02 -6.63 2.94
CA HIS A 185 13.53 -5.65 1.96
C HIS A 185 14.62 -6.27 1.09
N ARG A 186 15.62 -6.93 1.71
CA ARG A 186 16.71 -7.61 1.01
C ARG A 186 16.21 -8.70 0.06
N THR A 187 15.20 -9.45 0.48
CA THR A 187 14.55 -10.47 -0.37
C THR A 187 13.91 -9.84 -1.60
N LEU A 188 13.16 -8.76 -1.43
CA LEU A 188 12.55 -8.04 -2.56
C LEU A 188 13.60 -7.44 -3.50
N MET A 189 14.70 -6.89 -2.97
CA MET A 189 15.81 -6.39 -3.81
C MET A 189 16.36 -7.51 -4.71
N ARG A 190 16.60 -8.70 -4.17
CA ARG A 190 17.08 -9.86 -4.94
C ARG A 190 16.08 -10.30 -5.99
N LEU A 191 14.79 -10.41 -5.64
CA LEU A 191 13.73 -10.74 -6.59
C LEU A 191 13.67 -9.73 -7.75
N GLN A 192 13.83 -8.44 -7.45
CA GLN A 192 13.85 -7.39 -8.46
C GLN A 192 15.09 -7.46 -9.34
N LEU A 193 16.25 -7.81 -8.78
CA LEU A 193 17.48 -8.05 -9.56
C LEU A 193 17.35 -9.23 -10.51
N GLU A 194 16.79 -10.35 -10.06
CA GLU A 194 16.55 -11.54 -10.90
C GLU A 194 15.58 -11.24 -12.06
N GLN A 195 14.65 -10.29 -11.85
CA GLN A 195 13.73 -9.80 -12.89
C GLN A 195 14.35 -8.73 -13.78
N GLY A 196 15.64 -8.41 -13.64
CA GLY A 196 16.32 -7.36 -14.41
C GLY A 196 15.89 -5.94 -14.03
N ARG A 197 15.22 -5.74 -12.89
CA ARG A 197 14.70 -4.45 -12.42
C ARG A 197 15.60 -3.81 -11.38
N ALA A 198 16.86 -3.57 -11.73
CA ALA A 198 17.88 -3.06 -10.81
C ALA A 198 17.52 -1.67 -10.24
N ASP A 199 16.85 -0.80 -11.02
CA ASP A 199 16.36 0.50 -10.53
C ASP A 199 15.30 0.34 -9.42
N ALA A 200 14.41 -0.64 -9.52
CA ALA A 200 13.43 -0.93 -8.49
C ALA A 200 14.10 -1.46 -7.21
N ALA A 201 15.12 -2.31 -7.38
CA ALA A 201 15.91 -2.82 -6.26
C ALA A 201 16.66 -1.68 -5.53
N LEU A 202 17.21 -0.71 -6.27
CA LEU A 202 17.88 0.46 -5.68
C LEU A 202 16.89 1.33 -4.87
N ARG A 203 15.70 1.60 -5.40
CA ARG A 203 14.66 2.32 -4.64
C ARG A 203 14.27 1.58 -3.36
N ARG A 204 14.16 0.25 -3.42
CA ARG A 204 13.86 -0.58 -2.23
C ARG A 204 14.97 -0.50 -1.17
N TYR A 205 16.23 -0.46 -1.60
CA TYR A 205 17.35 -0.26 -0.70
C TYR A 205 17.28 1.11 0.00
N GLN A 206 16.98 2.18 -0.75
CA GLN A 206 16.84 3.52 -0.19
C GLN A 206 15.71 3.59 0.85
N GLU A 207 14.53 3.02 0.55
CA GLU A 207 13.42 2.91 1.50
C GLU A 207 13.84 2.17 2.78
N CYS A 208 14.58 1.07 2.64
CA CYS A 208 15.11 0.32 3.78
C CYS A 208 16.04 1.17 4.65
N CYS A 209 16.96 1.90 4.03
CA CYS A 209 17.87 2.81 4.74
C CYS A 209 17.09 3.89 5.51
N ASP A 210 16.13 4.53 4.86
CA ASP A 210 15.31 5.60 5.46
C ASP A 210 14.53 5.09 6.68
N ILE A 211 13.95 3.89 6.58
CA ILE A 211 13.21 3.26 7.68
C ILE A 211 14.15 2.91 8.84
N LEU A 212 15.28 2.26 8.56
CA LEU A 212 16.23 1.86 9.59
C LEU A 212 16.85 3.08 10.30
N HIS A 213 17.11 4.16 9.55
CA HIS A 213 17.62 5.39 10.13
C HIS A 213 16.57 6.07 11.02
N ARG A 214 15.31 6.17 10.53
CA ARG A 214 14.22 6.84 11.25
C ARG A 214 13.84 6.10 12.53
N GLU A 215 13.68 4.77 12.47
CA GLU A 215 13.14 3.98 13.58
C GLU A 215 14.21 3.53 14.57
N PHE A 216 15.45 3.32 14.10
CA PHE A 216 16.51 2.71 14.92
C PHE A 216 17.81 3.49 14.95
N HIS A 217 17.93 4.61 14.22
CA HIS A 217 19.16 5.40 14.07
C HIS A 217 20.39 4.57 13.68
N ARG A 218 20.19 3.57 12.80
CA ARG A 218 21.24 2.66 12.34
C ARG A 218 21.30 2.55 10.82
N SER A 219 22.46 2.15 10.30
CA SER A 219 22.64 1.76 8.91
C SER A 219 22.19 0.32 8.66
N PRO A 220 21.96 -0.08 7.40
CA PRO A 220 21.70 -1.47 7.02
C PRO A 220 22.80 -2.44 7.47
N SER A 221 22.44 -3.71 7.57
CA SER A 221 23.38 -4.79 7.87
C SER A 221 24.37 -5.02 6.71
N ALA A 222 25.50 -5.67 7.01
CA ALA A 222 26.50 -6.02 5.99
C ALA A 222 25.92 -6.90 4.85
N GLU A 223 24.91 -7.73 5.15
CA GLU A 223 24.24 -8.53 4.14
C GLU A 223 23.40 -7.67 3.18
N THR A 224 22.80 -6.61 3.66
CA THR A 224 22.01 -5.68 2.84
C THR A 224 22.92 -4.78 2.02
N GLU A 225 24.04 -4.36 2.58
CA GLU A 225 25.08 -3.63 1.85
C GLU A 225 25.66 -4.46 0.69
N ARG A 226 25.89 -5.76 0.88
CA ARG A 226 26.31 -6.65 -0.23
C ARG A 226 25.29 -6.68 -1.37
N VAL A 227 23.99 -6.75 -1.05
CA VAL A 227 22.95 -6.69 -2.09
C VAL A 227 22.93 -5.34 -2.78
N HIS A 228 23.21 -4.25 -2.07
CA HIS A 228 23.40 -2.93 -2.67
C HIS A 228 24.56 -2.90 -3.67
N GLU A 229 25.70 -3.51 -3.32
CA GLU A 229 26.84 -3.64 -4.26
C GLU A 229 26.47 -4.48 -5.50
N GLU A 230 25.68 -5.56 -5.31
CA GLU A 230 25.13 -6.35 -6.42
C GLU A 230 24.21 -5.49 -7.32
N ILE A 231 23.36 -4.66 -6.73
CA ILE A 231 22.49 -3.72 -7.45
C ILE A 231 23.31 -2.73 -8.29
N LEU A 232 24.31 -2.10 -7.66
CA LEU A 232 25.19 -1.15 -8.35
C LEU A 232 25.97 -1.81 -9.49
N THR A 233 26.39 -3.08 -9.29
CA THR A 233 27.07 -3.88 -10.32
C THR A 233 26.13 -4.23 -11.46
N ALA A 234 24.87 -4.58 -11.16
CA ALA A 234 23.85 -4.85 -12.18
C ALA A 234 23.51 -3.59 -12.98
N LEU A 235 23.41 -2.43 -12.33
CA LEU A 235 23.20 -1.13 -12.99
C LEU A 235 24.38 -0.75 -13.89
N LYS A 236 25.61 -1.13 -13.52
CA LYS A 236 26.80 -0.91 -14.35
C LYS A 236 26.89 -1.91 -15.52
N LYS A 237 26.44 -3.16 -15.32
CA LYS A 237 26.42 -4.24 -16.33
C LYS A 237 25.22 -4.15 -17.28
N THR A 238 24.09 -3.65 -16.79
CA THR A 238 23.05 -3.15 -17.69
C THR A 238 23.72 -2.00 -18.41
N PRO A 239 23.99 -2.08 -19.71
CA PRO A 239 24.54 -0.93 -20.40
C PRO A 239 23.62 0.21 -20.03
N ALA A 240 24.18 1.25 -19.42
CA ALA A 240 23.43 2.51 -19.33
C ALA A 240 22.85 2.64 -20.73
N PRO A 241 21.55 3.01 -20.90
CA PRO A 241 20.96 3.13 -22.23
C PRO A 241 21.67 4.25 -23.02
N ARG A 242 23.00 4.17 -23.09
CA ARG A 242 23.91 4.98 -23.93
C ARG A 242 23.93 4.48 -25.37
N ASP A 243 23.63 3.19 -25.60
CA ASP A 243 23.79 2.61 -26.94
C ASP A 243 22.47 2.30 -27.64
N LEU A 244 21.30 2.52 -26.97
CA LEU A 244 20.00 2.53 -27.66
C LEU A 244 19.70 3.90 -28.31
N PHE A 245 20.59 4.87 -28.14
CA PHE A 245 20.55 6.16 -28.85
C PHE A 245 21.63 6.25 -29.92
N GLU A 246 21.91 5.16 -30.64
CA GLU A 246 22.34 5.32 -32.03
C GLU A 246 21.13 5.85 -32.82
N LYS A 247 20.98 7.19 -32.71
CA LYS A 247 20.12 8.06 -33.52
C LYS A 247 18.72 7.55 -33.89
N PRO A 248 17.75 7.63 -32.95
CA PRO A 248 16.34 7.53 -33.36
C PRO A 248 15.76 8.86 -33.84
N PHE A 249 16.45 9.96 -33.64
CA PHE A 249 16.04 11.26 -34.16
C PHE A 249 17.16 11.81 -35.07
N ASP A 250 16.83 12.16 -36.31
CA ASP A 250 17.73 12.88 -37.25
C ASP A 250 18.07 14.30 -36.77
N ARG A 251 17.50 14.72 -35.61
CA ARG A 251 17.68 16.00 -34.94
C ARG A 251 17.75 15.81 -33.39
N PRO A 252 18.34 16.77 -32.66
CA PRO A 252 18.30 16.77 -31.19
C PRO A 252 16.84 16.74 -30.68
N VAL A 253 16.60 15.99 -29.61
CA VAL A 253 15.30 15.96 -28.92
C VAL A 253 15.08 17.30 -28.23
N LEU A 254 13.97 17.96 -28.54
CA LEU A 254 13.62 19.27 -28.02
C LEU A 254 12.48 19.16 -27.01
N ILE A 255 12.73 19.65 -25.79
CA ILE A 255 11.81 19.60 -24.66
C ILE A 255 11.38 21.01 -24.27
N LEU A 256 10.06 21.24 -24.16
CA LEU A 256 9.53 22.49 -23.62
C LEU A 256 9.33 22.32 -22.11
N LEU A 257 9.96 23.19 -21.33
CA LEU A 257 9.80 23.29 -19.88
C LEU A 257 8.91 24.50 -19.57
N VAL A 258 7.82 24.28 -18.83
CA VAL A 258 6.89 25.34 -18.44
C VAL A 258 6.82 25.38 -16.91
N GLU A 259 7.48 26.37 -16.32
CA GLU A 259 7.69 26.48 -14.89
C GLU A 259 7.91 27.94 -14.51
N ASP A 260 7.13 28.49 -13.61
CA ASP A 260 7.21 29.91 -13.20
C ASP A 260 8.30 30.15 -12.13
N ASP A 261 8.69 29.13 -11.37
CA ASP A 261 9.79 29.25 -10.41
C ASP A 261 11.15 29.12 -11.11
N ALA A 262 11.91 30.19 -11.11
CA ALA A 262 13.20 30.29 -11.80
C ALA A 262 14.24 29.25 -11.31
N VAL A 263 14.17 28.83 -10.03
CA VAL A 263 15.10 27.84 -9.46
C VAL A 263 14.74 26.45 -9.96
N SER A 264 13.47 26.09 -9.93
CA SER A 264 12.96 24.83 -10.46
C SER A 264 13.22 24.70 -11.96
N SER A 265 12.97 25.80 -12.73
CA SER A 265 13.23 25.85 -14.16
C SER A 265 14.70 25.62 -14.48
N ALA A 266 15.63 26.34 -13.85
CA ALA A 266 17.07 26.18 -14.06
C ALA A 266 17.58 24.78 -13.66
N LEU A 267 17.03 24.17 -12.60
CA LEU A 267 17.35 22.81 -12.22
C LEU A 267 16.90 21.78 -13.29
N MET A 268 15.68 21.94 -13.80
CA MET A 268 15.18 21.05 -14.85
C MET A 268 15.96 21.21 -16.15
N GLU A 269 16.30 22.43 -16.54
CA GLU A 269 17.18 22.69 -17.69
C GLU A 269 18.53 21.97 -17.55
N GLY A 270 19.17 22.08 -16.37
CA GLY A 270 20.41 21.39 -16.08
C GLY A 270 20.28 19.86 -16.18
N PHE A 271 19.19 19.27 -15.65
CA PHE A 271 18.97 17.82 -15.75
C PHE A 271 18.75 17.35 -17.19
N VAL A 272 18.00 18.14 -17.98
CA VAL A 272 17.69 17.85 -19.37
C VAL A 272 18.94 17.97 -20.25
N ALA A 273 19.73 19.04 -20.06
CA ALA A 273 20.99 19.27 -20.77
C ALA A 273 22.04 18.18 -20.47
N ASP A 274 22.18 17.81 -19.18
CA ASP A 274 23.08 16.71 -18.76
C ASP A 274 22.71 15.35 -19.39
N ALA A 275 21.45 15.18 -19.78
CA ALA A 275 20.98 13.98 -20.47
C ALA A 275 21.14 14.05 -22.00
N GLY A 276 21.67 15.14 -22.54
CA GLY A 276 21.92 15.36 -23.95
C GLY A 276 20.69 15.82 -24.76
N TYR A 277 19.66 16.36 -24.09
CA TYR A 277 18.48 16.93 -24.72
C TYR A 277 18.58 18.45 -24.80
N GLU A 278 17.91 19.06 -25.79
CA GLU A 278 17.72 20.51 -25.86
C GLU A 278 16.47 20.93 -25.10
N ALA A 279 16.53 22.03 -24.36
CA ALA A 279 15.41 22.58 -23.62
C ALA A 279 15.09 24.01 -24.07
N VAL A 280 13.80 24.32 -24.06
CA VAL A 280 13.28 25.69 -24.12
C VAL A 280 12.43 25.87 -22.87
N SER A 281 12.73 26.92 -22.10
CA SER A 281 11.98 27.23 -20.88
C SER A 281 11.12 28.46 -21.07
N VAL A 282 9.90 28.38 -20.56
CA VAL A 282 8.95 29.49 -20.48
C VAL A 282 8.29 29.52 -19.10
N THR A 283 7.84 30.70 -18.69
CA THR A 283 7.37 30.91 -17.31
C THR A 283 5.84 30.95 -17.19
N ASP A 284 5.12 30.96 -18.30
CA ASP A 284 3.66 30.95 -18.29
C ASP A 284 3.05 30.13 -19.45
N GLY A 285 1.75 29.81 -19.32
CA GLY A 285 1.05 28.98 -20.29
C GLY A 285 0.77 29.68 -21.62
N ALA A 286 0.73 31.01 -21.68
CA ALA A 286 0.51 31.75 -22.91
C ALA A 286 1.78 31.73 -23.79
N ASP A 287 2.95 31.93 -23.18
CA ASP A 287 4.25 31.80 -23.84
C ASP A 287 4.49 30.37 -24.31
N ALA A 288 4.06 29.37 -23.54
CA ALA A 288 4.11 27.97 -23.94
C ALA A 288 3.31 27.69 -25.22
N LEU A 289 2.09 28.26 -25.34
CA LEU A 289 1.27 28.15 -26.56
C LEU A 289 1.92 28.83 -27.76
N LEU A 290 2.58 29.96 -27.56
CA LEU A 290 3.31 30.66 -28.62
C LEU A 290 4.48 29.82 -29.13
N GLU A 291 5.26 29.20 -28.22
CA GLU A 291 6.38 28.34 -28.60
C GLU A 291 5.90 27.05 -29.29
N LEU A 292 4.82 26.42 -28.81
CA LEU A 292 4.19 25.27 -29.45
C LEU A 292 3.63 25.57 -30.85
N GLY A 293 3.27 26.82 -31.12
CA GLY A 293 2.86 27.30 -32.46
C GLY A 293 4.01 27.61 -33.39
N ARG A 294 5.23 27.83 -32.88
CA ARG A 294 6.42 28.23 -33.66
C ARG A 294 7.27 27.05 -34.07
N ARG A 295 7.33 26.01 -33.25
CA ARG A 295 8.19 24.83 -33.44
C ARG A 295 7.58 23.55 -32.85
N GLU A 296 8.00 22.41 -33.34
CA GLU A 296 7.60 21.12 -32.80
C GLU A 296 8.49 20.73 -31.63
N PHE A 297 7.87 20.31 -30.52
CA PHE A 297 8.53 19.73 -29.36
C PHE A 297 8.30 18.23 -29.29
N ASP A 298 9.28 17.51 -28.78
CA ASP A 298 9.19 16.06 -28.61
C ASP A 298 8.52 15.70 -27.28
N LEU A 299 8.60 16.58 -26.29
CA LEU A 299 8.02 16.43 -24.98
C LEU A 299 7.75 17.79 -24.33
N LEU A 300 6.71 17.86 -23.52
CA LEU A 300 6.40 18.96 -22.63
C LEU A 300 6.57 18.52 -21.16
N VAL A 301 7.29 19.28 -20.36
CA VAL A 301 7.31 19.19 -18.90
C VAL A 301 6.59 20.42 -18.36
N LEU A 302 5.46 20.23 -17.69
CA LEU A 302 4.47 21.28 -17.44
C LEU A 302 4.10 21.33 -15.97
N ASP A 303 4.40 22.45 -15.30
CA ASP A 303 3.78 22.71 -14.00
C ASP A 303 2.29 23.00 -14.18
N ILE A 304 1.49 22.50 -13.24
CA ILE A 304 0.06 22.76 -13.19
C ILE A 304 -0.20 24.19 -12.74
N ASN A 305 0.55 24.66 -11.74
CA ASN A 305 0.34 25.97 -11.11
C ASN A 305 1.22 27.05 -11.75
N ILE A 306 0.95 27.41 -13.00
CA ILE A 306 1.62 28.49 -13.72
C ILE A 306 0.67 29.67 -13.93
N PRO A 307 1.21 30.89 -14.01
CA PRO A 307 0.39 32.10 -14.21
C PRO A 307 -0.24 32.17 -15.59
N THR A 308 -1.19 33.09 -15.74
CA THR A 308 -1.91 33.46 -16.97
C THR A 308 -2.83 32.37 -17.48
N LEU A 309 -2.31 31.19 -17.74
CA LEU A 309 -3.03 30.01 -18.22
C LEU A 309 -2.48 28.78 -17.48
N ASP A 310 -3.28 28.18 -16.57
CA ASP A 310 -2.84 27.01 -15.82
C ASP A 310 -2.51 25.80 -16.71
N GLY A 311 -1.67 24.92 -16.19
CA GLY A 311 -1.11 23.80 -16.98
C GLY A 311 -2.18 22.83 -17.50
N LEU A 312 -3.25 22.57 -16.76
CA LEU A 312 -4.32 21.69 -17.22
C LEU A 312 -5.09 22.35 -18.39
N ARG A 313 -5.36 23.63 -18.27
CA ARG A 313 -6.05 24.38 -19.31
C ARG A 313 -5.20 24.53 -20.57
N LEU A 314 -3.89 24.74 -20.41
CA LEU A 314 -2.94 24.69 -21.51
C LEU A 314 -3.03 23.36 -22.26
N PHE A 315 -3.00 22.25 -21.53
CA PHE A 315 -3.05 20.91 -22.13
C PHE A 315 -4.38 20.62 -22.83
N GLU A 316 -5.52 21.06 -22.24
CA GLU A 316 -6.84 20.98 -22.92
C GLU A 316 -6.84 21.73 -24.26
N ILE A 317 -6.23 22.92 -24.31
CA ILE A 317 -6.12 23.72 -25.57
C ILE A 317 -5.24 23.01 -26.57
N MET A 318 -4.12 22.39 -26.15
CA MET A 318 -3.26 21.58 -27.01
C MET A 318 -4.06 20.46 -27.68
N ILE A 319 -4.83 19.69 -26.90
CA ILE A 319 -5.70 18.61 -27.42
C ILE A 319 -6.70 19.17 -28.43
N GLN A 320 -7.40 20.26 -28.11
CA GLN A 320 -8.37 20.90 -29.00
C GLN A 320 -7.77 21.39 -30.32
N LYS A 321 -6.50 21.82 -30.29
CA LYS A 321 -5.76 22.25 -31.47
C LYS A 321 -5.07 21.13 -32.23
N GLY A 322 -5.18 19.89 -31.78
CA GLY A 322 -4.53 18.74 -32.40
C GLY A 322 -3.00 18.73 -32.24
N ILE A 323 -2.47 19.38 -31.20
CA ILE A 323 -1.04 19.36 -30.86
C ILE A 323 -0.75 18.06 -30.12
N ASP A 324 -0.13 17.11 -30.79
CA ASP A 324 0.18 15.76 -30.28
C ASP A 324 1.57 15.69 -29.59
N THR A 325 1.89 16.70 -28.78
CA THR A 325 3.11 16.67 -27.97
C THR A 325 2.77 16.06 -26.60
N PRO A 326 3.41 14.92 -26.22
CA PRO A 326 3.16 14.30 -24.93
C PRO A 326 3.60 15.22 -23.79
N ALA A 327 2.85 15.21 -22.68
CA ALA A 327 3.14 16.05 -21.52
C ALA A 327 3.38 15.20 -20.26
N ILE A 328 4.42 15.58 -19.51
CA ILE A 328 4.66 15.15 -18.12
C ILE A 328 4.24 16.32 -17.23
N PHE A 329 3.24 16.11 -16.38
CA PHE A 329 2.84 17.12 -15.41
C PHE A 329 3.75 17.11 -14.18
N VAL A 330 4.04 18.32 -13.68
CA VAL A 330 4.78 18.52 -12.44
C VAL A 330 3.94 19.36 -11.50
N THR A 331 3.89 19.08 -10.20
CA THR A 331 3.16 19.89 -9.24
C THR A 331 3.66 19.77 -7.82
N GLY A 332 3.60 20.88 -7.07
CA GLY A 332 3.94 20.93 -5.63
C GLY A 332 2.77 20.53 -4.71
N SER A 333 1.54 20.64 -5.19
CA SER A 333 0.33 20.34 -4.41
C SER A 333 -0.65 19.58 -5.31
N ALA A 334 -0.59 18.25 -5.29
CA ALA A 334 -1.56 17.44 -6.01
C ALA A 334 -2.63 16.93 -5.03
N SER A 335 -3.86 17.41 -5.18
CA SER A 335 -4.98 16.61 -4.71
C SER A 335 -5.12 15.37 -5.62
N PRO A 336 -5.60 14.23 -5.11
CA PRO A 336 -5.84 13.05 -5.93
C PRO A 336 -6.74 13.32 -7.15
N GLU A 337 -7.62 14.33 -7.05
CA GLU A 337 -8.51 14.75 -8.14
C GLU A 337 -7.74 15.38 -9.30
N VAL A 338 -6.72 16.18 -9.03
CA VAL A 338 -5.88 16.83 -10.04
C VAL A 338 -5.02 15.81 -10.79
N GLU A 339 -4.47 14.84 -10.07
CA GLU A 339 -3.72 13.73 -10.67
C GLU A 339 -4.63 12.87 -11.58
N ALA A 340 -5.82 12.50 -11.09
CA ALA A 340 -6.81 11.76 -11.87
C ALA A 340 -7.24 12.53 -13.13
N ARG A 341 -7.53 13.84 -13.00
CA ARG A 341 -7.93 14.70 -14.11
C ARG A 341 -6.85 14.81 -15.19
N SER A 342 -5.58 14.94 -14.81
CA SER A 342 -4.48 15.02 -15.78
C SER A 342 -4.32 13.70 -16.58
N LEU A 343 -4.48 12.56 -15.92
CA LEU A 343 -4.44 11.23 -16.56
C LEU A 343 -5.66 11.00 -17.47
N GLU A 344 -6.87 11.40 -17.06
CA GLU A 344 -8.08 11.35 -17.88
C GLU A 344 -7.95 12.19 -19.16
N LEU A 345 -7.25 13.33 -19.10
CA LEU A 345 -6.94 14.16 -20.27
C LEU A 345 -5.88 13.55 -21.19
N GLY A 346 -5.24 12.45 -20.79
CA GLY A 346 -4.23 11.77 -21.61
C GLY A 346 -2.80 12.22 -21.35
N ALA A 347 -2.49 12.76 -20.17
CA ALA A 347 -1.12 13.03 -19.76
C ALA A 347 -0.23 11.79 -19.89
N ALA A 348 0.98 11.98 -20.38
CA ALA A 348 1.91 10.86 -20.57
C ALA A 348 2.50 10.35 -19.26
N ASP A 349 2.66 11.24 -18.27
CA ASP A 349 3.11 10.91 -16.91
C ASP A 349 2.88 12.08 -15.94
N PHE A 350 3.13 11.85 -14.64
CA PHE A 350 2.94 12.81 -13.56
C PHE A 350 4.11 12.74 -12.55
N LEU A 351 4.57 13.90 -12.06
CA LEU A 351 5.68 14.00 -11.11
C LEU A 351 5.37 15.02 -10.01
N ARG A 352 5.66 14.67 -8.76
CA ARG A 352 5.51 15.58 -7.62
C ARG A 352 6.80 16.32 -7.30
N LYS A 353 6.70 17.63 -7.00
CA LYS A 353 7.81 18.43 -6.47
C LYS A 353 8.16 17.96 -5.02
N PRO A 354 9.43 17.96 -4.60
CA PRO A 354 10.59 18.52 -5.29
C PRO A 354 11.09 17.63 -6.43
N ILE A 355 11.43 18.25 -7.57
CA ILE A 355 11.90 17.57 -8.76
C ILE A 355 13.34 17.11 -8.53
N ARG A 356 13.58 15.80 -8.69
CA ARG A 356 14.91 15.21 -8.62
C ARG A 356 15.29 14.64 -9.98
N LYS A 357 16.57 14.72 -10.33
CA LYS A 357 17.11 14.21 -11.59
C LYS A 357 16.74 12.74 -11.82
N GLU A 358 16.86 11.92 -10.76
CA GLU A 358 16.58 10.49 -10.75
C GLU A 358 15.09 10.16 -10.96
N ALA A 359 14.21 11.12 -10.67
CA ALA A 359 12.76 10.97 -10.88
C ALA A 359 12.30 11.49 -12.25
N LEU A 360 12.88 12.57 -12.76
CA LEU A 360 12.49 13.23 -14.00
C LEU A 360 13.02 12.50 -15.23
N LEU A 361 14.33 12.21 -15.29
CA LEU A 361 14.96 11.67 -16.52
C LEU A 361 14.43 10.29 -16.94
N PRO A 362 14.16 9.32 -16.05
CA PRO A 362 13.56 8.05 -16.45
C PRO A 362 12.16 8.23 -17.07
N ARG A 363 11.36 9.18 -16.60
CA ARG A 363 10.04 9.49 -17.15
C ARG A 363 10.13 10.11 -18.53
N ILE A 364 11.00 11.10 -18.71
CA ILE A 364 11.30 11.69 -20.02
C ILE A 364 11.65 10.59 -21.02
N ARG A 365 12.60 9.71 -20.68
CA ARG A 365 13.02 8.60 -21.55
C ARG A 365 11.86 7.67 -21.90
N SER A 366 11.07 7.26 -20.90
CA SER A 366 9.93 6.36 -21.11
C SER A 366 8.88 6.95 -22.05
N VAL A 367 8.58 8.24 -21.93
CA VAL A 367 7.60 8.93 -22.78
C VAL A 367 8.11 9.06 -24.21
N LEU A 368 9.38 9.47 -24.40
CA LEU A 368 10.01 9.60 -25.71
C LEU A 368 10.07 8.26 -26.45
N GLN A 369 10.42 7.16 -25.75
CA GLN A 369 10.44 5.81 -26.34
C GLN A 369 9.04 5.35 -26.78
N ARG A 370 7.99 5.61 -25.97
CA ARG A 370 6.61 5.28 -26.36
C ARG A 370 6.18 6.05 -27.61
N ARG A 371 6.50 7.35 -27.69
CA ARG A 371 6.19 8.18 -28.85
C ARG A 371 6.88 7.69 -30.13
N GLN A 372 8.14 7.31 -30.03
CA GLN A 372 8.90 6.78 -31.16
C GLN A 372 8.30 5.49 -31.71
N ARG A 373 8.00 4.51 -30.84
CA ARG A 373 7.36 3.25 -31.24
C ARG A 373 6.00 3.47 -31.90
N ALA A 374 5.24 4.48 -31.45
CA ALA A 374 3.97 4.84 -32.06
C ALA A 374 4.15 5.42 -33.47
N ARG A 375 5.24 6.19 -33.73
CA ARG A 375 5.56 6.73 -35.06
C ARG A 375 6.10 5.70 -36.01
N GLU A 376 6.81 4.67 -35.57
CA GLU A 376 7.36 3.57 -36.39
C GLU A 376 6.26 2.56 -36.80
N ASN A 377 5.11 2.54 -36.16
CA ASN A 377 3.98 1.65 -36.43
C ASN A 377 2.86 2.32 -37.27
N LEU A 378 3.04 3.57 -37.69
CA LEU A 378 2.17 4.32 -38.61
C LEU A 378 2.80 4.41 -40.02
#